data_4b60f23cb09432b84910eaacdab811ac
#
_entry.id   4b60f23cb09432b84910eaacdab811ac
#
_cell.length_a   1.000
_cell.length_b   1.000
_cell.length_c   1.000
_cell.angle_alpha   90.00
_cell.angle_beta   90.00
_cell.angle_gamma   90.00
#
_symmetry.space_group_name_H-M   'P 1'
#
loop_
_entity.id
_entity.type
_entity.pdbx_description
1 polymer ?
#
loop_
_entity_poly.entity_id
_entity_poly.type
_entity_poly.pdbx_seq_one_letter_code
_entity_poly.pdbx_strand_id
1 'polypeptide(L)'
;LNHDDFARLAANLRPRLHRYCARMVGSAFEGEDVVQDALAHAMEALPMAGKIENPEGWLLRIAHNAALDLLRRRKRRGTADSEDALANIADQASETDARVAATASLSAFVHLPTLQRSCVLLSDVLGYSLAEIADLLDISLAAVKAALHRGRAKLRELVESLEETMPRLLEADRARLRAYADRFNARDFDALRDLL
;
A
#
# COMPACT_ATOMS: atom_id res chain seq x y z
N LEU A 1 11.27 -4.52 24.13
CA LEU A 1 12.07 -4.32 22.90
C LEU A 1 13.15 -3.29 23.19
N ASN A 2 14.44 -3.66 23.09
CA ASN A 2 15.54 -2.69 23.25
C ASN A 2 15.85 -1.97 21.92
N HIS A 3 16.76 -1.00 21.96
CA HIS A 3 17.11 -0.15 20.81
C HIS A 3 17.72 -0.95 19.65
N ASP A 4 18.59 -1.90 19.95
CA ASP A 4 19.26 -2.72 18.94
C ASP A 4 18.29 -3.71 18.29
N ASP A 5 17.38 -4.29 19.08
CA ASP A 5 16.33 -5.16 18.56
C ASP A 5 15.35 -4.38 17.68
N PHE A 6 15.01 -3.15 18.07
CA PHE A 6 14.18 -2.27 17.25
C PHE A 6 14.87 -1.92 15.94
N ALA A 7 16.15 -1.57 15.95
CA ALA A 7 16.89 -1.23 14.73
C ALA A 7 16.91 -2.40 13.74
N ARG A 8 17.13 -3.63 14.23
CA ARG A 8 17.06 -4.85 13.40
C ARG A 8 15.67 -5.10 12.84
N LEU A 9 14.66 -4.97 13.67
CA LEU A 9 13.25 -5.10 13.25
C LEU A 9 12.90 -4.08 12.17
N ALA A 10 13.25 -2.82 12.39
CA ALA A 10 12.99 -1.72 11.47
C ALA A 10 13.66 -1.96 10.10
N ALA A 11 14.93 -2.38 10.10
CA ALA A 11 15.66 -2.72 8.88
C ALA A 11 14.97 -3.85 8.09
N ASN A 12 14.54 -4.90 8.78
CA ASN A 12 13.87 -6.04 8.16
C ASN A 12 12.47 -5.70 7.62
N LEU A 13 11.73 -4.83 8.32
CA LEU A 13 10.37 -4.47 7.94
C LEU A 13 10.30 -3.31 6.93
N ARG A 14 11.36 -2.51 6.80
CA ARG A 14 11.38 -1.32 5.93
C ARG A 14 10.85 -1.58 4.52
N PRO A 15 11.23 -2.64 3.79
CA PRO A 15 10.70 -2.91 2.46
C PRO A 15 9.18 -3.19 2.46
N ARG A 16 8.67 -3.86 3.49
CA ARG A 16 7.23 -4.15 3.64
C ARG A 16 6.46 -2.88 3.98
N LEU A 17 6.98 -2.06 4.90
CA LEU A 17 6.39 -0.77 5.27
C LEU A 17 6.35 0.17 4.06
N HIS A 18 7.44 0.27 3.29
CA HIS A 18 7.48 1.10 2.10
C HIS A 18 6.44 0.65 1.05
N ARG A 19 6.36 -0.66 0.76
CA ARG A 19 5.34 -1.19 -0.16
C ARG A 19 3.92 -0.83 0.27
N TYR A 20 3.65 -0.92 1.59
CA TYR A 20 2.37 -0.55 2.16
C TYR A 20 2.10 0.96 2.03
N CYS A 21 3.01 1.79 2.54
CA CYS A 21 2.84 3.24 2.58
C CYS A 21 2.76 3.84 1.18
N ALA A 22 3.62 3.42 0.24
CA ALA A 22 3.59 3.90 -1.13
C ALA A 22 2.23 3.67 -1.80
N ARG A 23 1.62 2.49 -1.60
CA ARG A 23 0.29 2.18 -2.14
C ARG A 23 -0.84 2.87 -1.39
N MET A 24 -0.66 3.10 -0.09
CA MET A 24 -1.62 3.87 0.70
C MET A 24 -1.70 5.32 0.24
N VAL A 25 -0.58 5.96 -0.02
CA VAL A 25 -0.51 7.39 -0.38
C VAL A 25 -0.49 7.63 -1.89
N GLY A 26 -0.20 6.61 -2.71
CA GLY A 26 -0.16 6.66 -4.16
C GLY A 26 1.15 7.23 -4.73
N SER A 27 2.21 7.28 -3.93
CA SER A 27 3.52 7.83 -4.33
C SER A 27 4.64 7.07 -3.62
N ALA A 28 5.63 6.61 -4.38
CA ALA A 28 6.80 5.93 -3.82
C ALA A 28 7.64 6.86 -2.93
N PHE A 29 7.82 8.12 -3.35
CA PHE A 29 8.58 9.12 -2.59
C PHE A 29 7.91 9.48 -1.27
N GLU A 30 6.62 9.83 -1.31
CA GLU A 30 5.88 10.14 -0.08
C GLU A 30 5.66 8.89 0.78
N GLY A 31 5.59 7.71 0.18
CA GLY A 31 5.59 6.44 0.91
C GLY A 31 6.87 6.25 1.73
N GLU A 32 8.01 6.64 1.18
CA GLU A 32 9.28 6.62 1.90
C GLU A 32 9.32 7.66 3.03
N ASP A 33 8.83 8.88 2.79
CA ASP A 33 8.72 9.91 3.82
C ASP A 33 7.84 9.43 4.99
N VAL A 34 6.70 8.82 4.67
CA VAL A 34 5.79 8.23 5.69
C VAL A 34 6.50 7.13 6.49
N VAL A 35 7.32 6.29 5.84
CA VAL A 35 8.09 5.25 6.56
C VAL A 35 9.12 5.88 7.47
N GLN A 36 9.83 6.91 7.03
CA GLN A 36 10.81 7.62 7.87
C GLN A 36 10.14 8.26 9.09
N ASP A 37 9.03 8.97 8.89
CA ASP A 37 8.24 9.55 9.98
C ASP A 37 7.75 8.48 10.96
N ALA A 38 7.25 7.34 10.44
CA ALA A 38 6.77 6.24 11.27
C ALA A 38 7.89 5.62 12.11
N LEU A 39 9.08 5.44 11.54
CA LEU A 39 10.24 4.91 12.26
C LEU A 39 10.72 5.88 13.34
N ALA A 40 10.73 7.19 13.06
CA ALA A 40 11.06 8.22 14.03
C ALA A 40 10.07 8.22 15.21
N HIS A 41 8.77 8.24 14.93
CA HIS A 41 7.72 8.18 15.96
C HIS A 41 7.79 6.86 16.77
N ALA A 42 8.09 5.74 16.12
CA ALA A 42 8.25 4.46 16.81
C ALA A 42 9.44 4.51 17.79
N MET A 43 10.54 5.11 17.39
CA MET A 43 11.74 5.26 18.20
C MET A 43 11.48 6.15 19.42
N GLU A 44 10.76 7.26 19.25
CA GLU A 44 10.33 8.15 20.34
C GLU A 44 9.34 7.47 21.30
N ALA A 45 8.43 6.64 20.77
CA ALA A 45 7.43 5.95 21.59
C ALA A 45 7.98 4.72 22.31
N LEU A 46 9.08 4.13 21.84
CA LEU A 46 9.65 2.88 22.34
C LEU A 46 9.89 2.86 23.85
N PRO A 47 10.45 3.91 24.49
CA PRO A 47 10.69 3.91 25.93
C PRO A 47 9.40 3.87 26.77
N MET A 48 8.29 4.36 26.21
CA MET A 48 6.99 4.45 26.90
C MET A 48 6.04 3.31 26.51
N ALA A 49 6.37 2.51 25.50
CA ALA A 49 5.48 1.49 24.95
C ALA A 49 5.34 0.25 25.86
N GLY A 50 6.14 0.13 26.91
CA GLY A 50 6.11 -1.03 27.80
C GLY A 50 6.48 -2.34 27.08
N LYS A 51 5.77 -3.42 27.42
CA LYS A 51 5.95 -4.73 26.77
C LYS A 51 5.17 -4.77 25.45
N ILE A 52 5.88 -4.74 24.33
CA ILE A 52 5.28 -4.88 22.99
C ILE A 52 5.23 -6.37 22.64
N GLU A 53 4.03 -6.96 22.62
CA GLU A 53 3.86 -8.39 22.34
C GLU A 53 4.02 -8.72 20.84
N ASN A 54 3.54 -7.84 19.97
CA ASN A 54 3.70 -7.95 18.51
C ASN A 54 4.40 -6.71 17.96
N PRO A 55 5.76 -6.69 17.94
CA PRO A 55 6.52 -5.53 17.48
C PRO A 55 6.30 -5.19 15.99
N GLU A 56 6.08 -6.20 15.14
CA GLU A 56 5.78 -6.01 13.72
C GLU A 56 4.42 -5.31 13.53
N GLY A 57 3.37 -5.83 14.14
CA GLY A 57 2.04 -5.22 14.08
C GLY A 57 1.99 -3.82 14.70
N TRP A 58 2.76 -3.61 15.80
CA TRP A 58 2.89 -2.30 16.42
C TRP A 58 3.52 -1.27 15.49
N LEU A 59 4.63 -1.60 14.84
CA LEU A 59 5.31 -0.72 13.90
C LEU A 59 4.46 -0.45 12.65
N LEU A 60 3.79 -1.48 12.13
CA LEU A 60 2.89 -1.32 10.99
C LEU A 60 1.68 -0.44 11.33
N ARG A 61 1.15 -0.50 12.56
CA ARG A 61 0.08 0.40 13.03
C ARG A 61 0.55 1.85 13.05
N ILE A 62 1.78 2.11 13.48
CA ILE A 62 2.36 3.46 13.44
C ILE A 62 2.47 3.96 12.00
N ALA A 63 2.99 3.13 11.09
CA ALA A 63 3.11 3.47 9.68
C ALA A 63 1.73 3.69 9.00
N HIS A 64 0.74 2.87 9.35
CA HIS A 64 -0.64 3.06 8.90
C HIS A 64 -1.20 4.43 9.34
N ASN A 65 -1.05 4.76 10.61
CA ASN A 65 -1.53 6.04 11.14
C ASN A 65 -0.82 7.24 10.49
N ALA A 66 0.50 7.16 10.28
CA ALA A 66 1.25 8.20 9.58
C ALA A 66 0.75 8.38 8.12
N ALA A 67 0.47 7.29 7.41
CA ALA A 67 -0.13 7.35 6.08
C ALA A 67 -1.52 7.99 6.08
N LEU A 68 -2.38 7.64 7.05
CA LEU A 68 -3.69 8.27 7.21
C LEU A 68 -3.59 9.76 7.49
N ASP A 69 -2.65 10.18 8.32
CA ASP A 69 -2.46 11.59 8.65
C ASP A 69 -1.98 12.40 7.44
N LEU A 70 -1.10 11.85 6.61
CA LEU A 70 -0.75 12.47 5.33
C LEU A 70 -1.98 12.64 4.43
N LEU A 71 -2.79 11.59 4.25
CA LEU A 71 -4.01 11.65 3.44
C LEU A 71 -5.02 12.67 3.99
N ARG A 72 -5.18 12.75 5.31
CA ARG A 72 -6.04 13.77 5.95
C ARG A 72 -5.52 15.19 5.73
N ARG A 73 -4.18 15.39 5.80
CA ARG A 73 -3.54 16.70 5.52
C ARG A 73 -3.78 17.13 4.07
N ARG A 74 -3.62 16.21 3.10
CA ARG A 74 -3.92 16.48 1.68
C ARG A 74 -5.38 16.92 1.50
N LYS A 75 -6.33 16.17 2.04
CA LYS A 75 -7.75 16.48 1.96
C LYS A 75 -8.07 17.88 2.52
N ARG A 76 -7.43 18.27 3.63
CA ARG A 76 -7.63 19.60 4.23
C ARG A 76 -7.03 20.75 3.42
N ARG A 77 -5.95 20.49 2.67
CA ARG A 77 -5.29 21.50 1.81
C ARG A 77 -5.99 21.70 0.47
N GLY A 78 -7.07 20.98 0.19
CA GLY A 78 -7.78 21.06 -1.08
C GLY A 78 -7.03 20.41 -2.26
N THR A 79 -5.90 19.78 -2.01
CA THR A 79 -5.15 18.96 -2.99
C THR A 79 -5.75 17.55 -3.06
N ALA A 80 -7.09 17.46 -2.96
CA ALA A 80 -7.79 16.20 -2.81
C ALA A 80 -7.96 15.46 -4.13
N ASP A 81 -7.56 16.02 -5.24
CA ASP A 81 -7.73 15.37 -6.54
C ASP A 81 -6.40 14.85 -7.05
N SER A 82 -6.34 13.57 -6.98
CA SER A 82 -5.29 12.64 -7.35
C SER A 82 -4.85 12.68 -8.82
N GLU A 83 -5.46 13.50 -9.67
CA GLU A 83 -5.02 13.65 -11.07
C GLU A 83 -3.65 14.34 -11.16
N ASP A 84 -3.38 15.34 -10.31
CA ASP A 84 -2.05 15.99 -10.26
C ASP A 84 -0.96 15.12 -9.64
N ALA A 85 -1.32 14.25 -8.70
CA ALA A 85 -0.37 13.28 -8.12
C ALA A 85 0.00 12.19 -9.14
N LEU A 86 -0.93 11.79 -9.99
CA LEU A 86 -0.71 10.86 -11.11
C LEU A 86 0.14 11.50 -12.22
N ALA A 87 -0.06 12.79 -12.52
CA ALA A 87 0.73 13.53 -13.49
C ALA A 87 2.20 13.65 -13.07
N ASN A 88 2.48 13.92 -11.80
CA ASN A 88 3.84 13.98 -11.26
C ASN A 88 4.57 12.64 -11.26
N ILE A 89 3.84 11.51 -11.23
CA ILE A 89 4.43 10.17 -11.37
C ILE A 89 4.73 9.88 -12.86
N ALA A 90 3.89 10.36 -13.77
CA ALA A 90 4.05 10.16 -15.22
C ALA A 90 5.23 10.96 -15.79
N ASP A 91 5.51 12.15 -15.27
CA ASP A 91 6.56 13.03 -15.81
C ASP A 91 7.99 12.56 -15.45
N GLN A 92 8.15 11.61 -14.52
CA GLN A 92 9.43 10.96 -14.22
C GLN A 92 9.60 9.57 -14.87
N ALA A 93 8.63 9.13 -15.64
CA ALA A 93 8.61 7.83 -16.30
C ALA A 93 9.32 7.86 -17.67
N SER A 94 10.57 8.29 -17.69
CA SER A 94 11.49 7.89 -18.75
C SER A 94 12.17 6.58 -18.30
N GLU A 95 11.99 5.55 -19.13
CA GLU A 95 12.71 4.28 -19.12
C GLU A 95 12.19 3.17 -18.14
N THR A 96 11.58 2.22 -18.77
CA THR A 96 11.28 0.80 -18.58
C THR A 96 9.83 0.46 -18.27
N ASP A 97 9.29 -0.48 -19.06
CA ASP A 97 7.92 -1.05 -18.96
C ASP A 97 7.53 -1.49 -17.54
N ALA A 98 8.51 -1.92 -16.73
CA ALA A 98 8.31 -2.28 -15.32
C ALA A 98 7.89 -1.08 -14.45
N ARG A 99 8.35 0.15 -14.76
CA ARG A 99 7.97 1.37 -14.02
C ARG A 99 6.55 1.79 -14.35
N VAL A 100 6.13 1.63 -15.60
CA VAL A 100 4.76 1.91 -16.04
C VAL A 100 3.77 0.97 -15.34
N ALA A 101 4.09 -0.33 -15.28
CA ALA A 101 3.26 -1.31 -14.56
C ALA A 101 3.22 -1.05 -13.05
N ALA A 102 4.34 -0.66 -12.44
CA ALA A 102 4.38 -0.28 -11.03
C ALA A 102 3.56 0.97 -10.75
N THR A 103 3.63 1.98 -11.62
CA THR A 103 2.85 3.22 -11.52
C THR A 103 1.35 2.95 -11.68
N ALA A 104 0.95 2.15 -12.65
CA ALA A 104 -0.44 1.74 -12.84
C ALA A 104 -0.97 0.96 -11.62
N SER A 105 -0.14 0.11 -11.03
CA SER A 105 -0.45 -0.61 -9.79
C SER A 105 -0.67 0.35 -8.61
N LEU A 106 0.19 1.35 -8.43
CA LEU A 106 0.04 2.36 -7.38
C LEU A 106 -1.24 3.17 -7.58
N SER A 107 -1.52 3.61 -8.81
CA SER A 107 -2.70 4.41 -9.14
C SER A 107 -4.01 3.66 -8.89
N ALA A 108 -4.09 2.37 -9.20
CA ALA A 108 -5.29 1.58 -8.98
C ALA A 108 -5.73 1.57 -7.50
N PHE A 109 -4.77 1.49 -6.57
CA PHE A 109 -5.09 1.50 -5.15
C PHE A 109 -5.60 2.87 -4.65
N VAL A 110 -5.15 3.98 -5.23
CA VAL A 110 -5.58 5.33 -4.82
C VAL A 110 -7.08 5.55 -5.05
N HIS A 111 -7.66 4.92 -6.05
CA HIS A 111 -9.09 4.98 -6.32
C HIS A 111 -9.98 4.22 -5.33
N LEU A 112 -9.38 3.41 -4.45
CA LEU A 112 -10.14 2.74 -3.39
C LEU A 112 -10.40 3.70 -2.22
N PRO A 113 -11.58 3.67 -1.60
CA PRO A 113 -11.80 4.28 -0.29
C PRO A 113 -10.75 3.78 0.72
N THR A 114 -10.27 4.66 1.58
CA THR A 114 -9.11 4.43 2.45
C THR A 114 -9.19 3.11 3.23
N LEU A 115 -10.33 2.81 3.85
CA LEU A 115 -10.51 1.56 4.60
C LEU A 115 -10.43 0.31 3.72
N GLN A 116 -11.03 0.35 2.53
CA GLN A 116 -10.97 -0.76 1.56
C GLN A 116 -9.53 -0.95 1.09
N ARG A 117 -8.83 0.14 0.79
CA ARG A 117 -7.41 0.15 0.43
C ARG A 117 -6.55 -0.49 1.50
N SER A 118 -6.69 -0.05 2.76
CA SER A 118 -5.94 -0.62 3.90
C SER A 118 -6.16 -2.12 4.04
N CYS A 119 -7.42 -2.57 4.02
CA CYS A 119 -7.74 -3.99 4.16
C CYS A 119 -7.17 -4.83 3.02
N VAL A 120 -7.29 -4.37 1.77
CA VAL A 120 -6.75 -5.08 0.60
C VAL A 120 -5.23 -5.15 0.67
N LEU A 121 -4.55 -4.05 0.98
CA LEU A 121 -3.09 -4.03 1.09
C LEU A 121 -2.59 -4.94 2.20
N LEU A 122 -3.24 -4.93 3.37
CA LEU A 122 -2.85 -5.79 4.49
C LEU A 122 -3.09 -7.27 4.18
N SER A 123 -4.26 -7.62 3.61
CA SER A 123 -4.61 -9.00 3.29
C SER A 123 -3.84 -9.51 2.07
N ASP A 124 -3.97 -8.80 0.94
CA ASP A 124 -3.62 -9.36 -0.36
C ASP A 124 -2.17 -9.05 -0.77
N VAL A 125 -1.57 -7.99 -0.23
CA VAL A 125 -0.16 -7.63 -0.50
C VAL A 125 0.78 -8.06 0.62
N LEU A 126 0.36 -7.91 1.88
CA LEU A 126 1.21 -8.22 3.03
C LEU A 126 0.90 -9.57 3.70
N GLY A 127 -0.21 -10.23 3.35
CA GLY A 127 -0.53 -11.57 3.81
C GLY A 127 -1.08 -11.67 5.23
N TYR A 128 -1.56 -10.56 5.81
CA TYR A 128 -2.17 -10.57 7.15
C TYR A 128 -3.51 -11.30 7.14
N SER A 129 -3.77 -12.07 8.20
CA SER A 129 -5.07 -12.68 8.44
C SER A 129 -6.15 -11.65 8.76
N LEU A 130 -7.42 -12.03 8.59
CA LEU A 130 -8.53 -11.12 8.87
C LEU A 130 -8.58 -10.66 10.34
N ALA A 131 -8.15 -11.53 11.27
CA ALA A 131 -8.10 -11.21 12.70
C ALA A 131 -7.00 -10.18 12.98
N GLU A 132 -5.79 -10.39 12.45
CA GLU A 132 -4.69 -9.42 12.57
C GLU A 132 -5.02 -8.06 11.98
N ILE A 133 -5.75 -8.04 10.84
CA ILE A 133 -6.22 -6.78 10.22
C ILE A 133 -7.24 -6.09 11.12
N ALA A 134 -8.17 -6.83 11.70
CA ALA A 134 -9.16 -6.29 12.62
C ALA A 134 -8.49 -5.63 13.84
N ASP A 135 -7.52 -6.32 14.43
CA ASP A 135 -6.73 -5.82 15.56
C ASP A 135 -5.87 -4.60 15.16
N LEU A 136 -5.22 -4.65 14.00
CA LEU A 136 -4.33 -3.59 13.53
C LEU A 136 -5.08 -2.28 13.23
N LEU A 137 -6.26 -2.39 12.61
CA LEU A 137 -7.07 -1.24 12.20
C LEU A 137 -8.08 -0.81 13.28
N ASP A 138 -8.18 -1.56 14.40
CA ASP A 138 -9.17 -1.36 15.47
C ASP A 138 -10.61 -1.34 14.95
N ILE A 139 -10.97 -2.37 14.17
CA ILE A 139 -12.30 -2.55 13.58
C ILE A 139 -12.79 -3.99 13.74
N SER A 140 -14.10 -4.19 13.58
CA SER A 140 -14.66 -5.54 13.67
C SER A 140 -14.23 -6.43 12.49
N LEU A 141 -14.16 -7.74 12.73
CA LEU A 141 -13.91 -8.75 11.70
C LEU A 141 -14.92 -8.67 10.54
N ALA A 142 -16.19 -8.35 10.85
CA ALA A 142 -17.24 -8.14 9.87
C ALA A 142 -16.93 -6.93 8.96
N ALA A 143 -16.41 -5.84 9.54
CA ALA A 143 -16.00 -4.66 8.79
C ALA A 143 -14.82 -4.96 7.86
N VAL A 144 -13.83 -5.76 8.31
CA VAL A 144 -12.72 -6.21 7.46
C VAL A 144 -13.23 -7.01 6.27
N LYS A 145 -14.09 -8.02 6.52
CA LYS A 145 -14.68 -8.85 5.43
C LYS A 145 -15.43 -8.00 4.42
N ALA A 146 -16.26 -7.07 4.88
CA ALA A 146 -17.03 -6.18 4.02
C ALA A 146 -16.13 -5.21 3.22
N ALA A 147 -15.08 -4.67 3.84
CA ALA A 147 -14.12 -3.80 3.18
C ALA A 147 -13.33 -4.55 2.09
N LEU A 148 -12.86 -5.77 2.38
CA LEU A 148 -12.18 -6.62 1.40
C LEU A 148 -13.07 -6.97 0.22
N HIS A 149 -14.31 -7.39 0.49
CA HIS A 149 -15.25 -7.73 -0.58
C HIS A 149 -15.45 -6.54 -1.54
N ARG A 150 -15.78 -5.34 -1.00
CA ARG A 150 -15.99 -4.15 -1.82
C ARG A 150 -14.71 -3.66 -2.49
N GLY A 151 -13.58 -3.68 -1.78
CA GLY A 151 -12.29 -3.27 -2.33
C GLY A 151 -11.84 -4.12 -3.50
N ARG A 152 -11.95 -5.44 -3.38
CA ARG A 152 -11.62 -6.38 -4.47
C ARG A 152 -12.56 -6.25 -5.67
N ALA A 153 -13.87 -6.02 -5.43
CA ALA A 153 -14.82 -5.75 -6.50
C ALA A 153 -14.43 -4.47 -7.27
N LYS A 154 -14.13 -3.40 -6.53
CA LYS A 154 -13.74 -2.12 -7.13
C LYS A 154 -12.43 -2.20 -7.91
N LEU A 155 -11.43 -2.96 -7.42
CA LEU A 155 -10.18 -3.18 -8.16
C LEU A 155 -10.43 -3.90 -9.48
N ARG A 156 -11.31 -4.89 -9.51
CA ARG A 156 -11.67 -5.58 -10.77
C ARG A 156 -12.30 -4.62 -11.78
N GLU A 157 -13.26 -3.81 -11.36
CA GLU A 157 -13.87 -2.79 -12.22
C GLU A 157 -12.82 -1.82 -12.78
N LEU A 158 -11.86 -1.39 -11.95
CA LEU A 158 -10.78 -0.49 -12.37
C LEU A 158 -9.85 -1.15 -13.40
N VAL A 159 -9.49 -2.40 -13.20
CA VAL A 159 -8.65 -3.15 -14.17
C VAL A 159 -9.39 -3.31 -15.50
N GLU A 160 -10.66 -3.69 -15.48
CA GLU A 160 -11.50 -3.81 -16.68
C GLU A 160 -11.60 -2.46 -17.43
N SER A 161 -11.82 -1.35 -16.70
CA SER A 161 -11.89 -0.01 -17.31
C SER A 161 -10.56 0.47 -17.89
N LEU A 162 -9.43 0.09 -17.27
CA LEU A 162 -8.09 0.39 -17.80
C LEU A 162 -7.83 -0.40 -19.10
N GLU A 163 -8.27 -1.64 -19.20
CA GLU A 163 -8.17 -2.43 -20.44
C GLU A 163 -8.95 -1.80 -21.59
N GLU A 164 -10.12 -1.19 -21.32
CA GLU A 164 -10.93 -0.49 -22.32
C GLU A 164 -10.36 0.87 -22.75
N THR A 165 -9.73 1.58 -21.80
CA THR A 165 -9.29 2.97 -22.01
C THR A 165 -7.87 3.08 -22.58
N MET A 166 -7.07 2.02 -22.54
CA MET A 166 -5.68 1.99 -23.02
C MET A 166 -5.48 1.15 -24.30
N PRO A 167 -6.08 1.51 -25.44
CA PRO A 167 -5.93 0.75 -26.70
C PRO A 167 -4.52 0.83 -27.31
N ARG A 168 -3.59 1.57 -26.72
CA ARG A 168 -2.23 1.80 -27.24
C ARG A 168 -1.10 1.10 -26.48
N LEU A 169 -1.40 0.32 -25.43
CA LEU A 169 -0.38 -0.51 -24.83
C LEU A 169 0.06 -1.60 -25.83
N LEU A 170 1.37 -1.77 -25.99
CA LEU A 170 1.93 -2.88 -26.75
C LEU A 170 1.41 -4.20 -26.18
N GLU A 171 1.25 -5.22 -27.04
CA GLU A 171 0.73 -6.54 -26.62
C GLU A 171 1.51 -7.13 -25.43
N ALA A 172 2.83 -6.85 -25.39
CA ALA A 172 3.71 -7.25 -24.28
C ALA A 172 3.31 -6.60 -22.94
N ASP A 173 2.89 -5.33 -22.96
CA ASP A 173 2.50 -4.60 -21.76
C ASP A 173 1.14 -5.02 -21.24
N ARG A 174 0.21 -5.34 -22.18
CA ARG A 174 -1.07 -5.96 -21.83
C ARG A 174 -0.88 -7.34 -21.19
N ALA A 175 0.04 -8.14 -21.75
CA ALA A 175 0.35 -9.46 -21.20
C ALA A 175 0.94 -9.36 -19.78
N ARG A 176 1.78 -8.35 -19.52
CA ARG A 176 2.34 -8.09 -18.17
C ARG A 176 1.28 -7.61 -17.19
N LEU A 177 0.39 -6.70 -17.60
CA LEU A 177 -0.72 -6.24 -16.76
C LEU A 177 -1.69 -7.38 -16.43
N ARG A 178 -2.01 -8.23 -17.41
CA ARG A 178 -2.81 -9.44 -17.19
C ARG A 178 -2.09 -10.41 -16.24
N ALA A 179 -0.81 -10.68 -16.47
CA ALA A 179 -0.03 -11.55 -15.59
C ALA A 179 0.03 -10.98 -14.15
N TYR A 180 0.10 -9.65 -13.98
CA TYR A 180 0.00 -9.00 -12.70
C TYR A 180 -1.37 -9.20 -12.06
N ALA A 181 -2.44 -8.95 -12.80
CA ALA A 181 -3.81 -9.13 -12.33
C ALA A 181 -4.13 -10.59 -12.00
N ASP A 182 -3.68 -11.54 -12.84
CA ASP A 182 -3.88 -12.96 -12.63
C ASP A 182 -3.15 -13.46 -11.38
N ARG A 183 -1.90 -13.05 -11.17
CA ARG A 183 -1.11 -13.40 -9.98
C ARG A 183 -1.68 -12.75 -8.72
N PHE A 184 -2.16 -11.51 -8.82
CA PHE A 184 -2.85 -10.84 -7.74
C PHE A 184 -4.14 -11.57 -7.34
N ASN A 185 -4.93 -12.01 -8.34
CA ASN A 185 -6.16 -12.78 -8.13
C ASN A 185 -5.87 -14.19 -7.59
N ALA A 186 -4.76 -14.82 -8.04
CA ALA A 186 -4.30 -16.11 -7.56
C ALA A 186 -3.64 -16.05 -6.18
N ARG A 187 -3.43 -14.85 -5.61
CA ARG A 187 -2.68 -14.61 -4.36
C ARG A 187 -1.22 -15.08 -4.41
N ASP A 188 -0.64 -15.14 -5.60
CA ASP A 188 0.76 -15.50 -5.81
C ASP A 188 1.64 -14.24 -5.65
N PHE A 189 1.80 -13.83 -4.39
CA PHE A 189 2.51 -12.60 -4.04
C PHE A 189 4.02 -12.73 -4.17
N ASP A 190 4.55 -13.94 -4.16
CA ASP A 190 5.96 -14.19 -4.42
C ASP A 190 6.28 -13.92 -5.88
N ALA A 191 5.48 -14.45 -6.79
CA ALA A 191 5.60 -14.17 -8.21
C ALA A 191 5.23 -12.72 -8.60
N LEU A 192 4.41 -12.02 -7.80
CA LEU A 192 4.17 -10.58 -7.95
C LEU A 192 5.39 -9.74 -7.59
N ARG A 193 6.17 -10.16 -6.59
CA ARG A 193 7.43 -9.49 -6.22
C ARG A 193 8.49 -9.59 -7.30
N ASP A 194 8.51 -10.70 -8.03
CA ASP A 194 9.46 -10.93 -9.13
C ASP A 194 9.09 -10.14 -10.40
N LEU A 195 7.87 -9.61 -10.50
CA LEU A 195 7.40 -8.75 -11.60
C LEU A 195 7.64 -7.25 -11.35
N LEU A 196 8.00 -6.86 -10.12
CA LEU A 196 8.21 -5.48 -9.68
C LEU A 196 9.69 -5.18 -9.47
#